data_35291e9056c9a40aea94ab680cd890b8
#
_entry.id   35291e9056c9a40aea94ab680cd890b8
#
_cell.length_a   1.000
_cell.length_b   1.000
_cell.length_c   1.000
_cell.angle_alpha   90.00
_cell.angle_beta   90.00
_cell.angle_gamma   90.00
#
_symmetry.space_group_name_H-M   'P 1'
#
loop_
_entity.id
_entity.type
_entity.pdbx_description
1 polymer ?
#
loop_
_entity_poly.entity_id
_entity_poly.type
_entity_poly.pdbx_seq_one_letter_code
_entity_poly.pdbx_strand_id
1 'polypeptide(L)'
;MSRFLLALLSLLCAADVSAQGKLRELLAAKPPEGFVEQSWEVDGVKRTALVRVPADVKGPLALVFCWHGHGGRSAQAAGRWGYATADKTSLLVFPQGLPTVSPLVDKEGRMPGWQTSVTSEGGRDFRLFDAMLADLKKRHAIDERRIYSMGHSNGAAFSYLLWQARPEVFAAIGSVAGSLRAEGRPSTPMPVIHIAGEGDPLVKFAWQKATFAEVRRINGCAEEGAPWAKEGVLEATIYPSAQGAPLVTALHGAGHEYAKGSSELIARFFREHPKPAR
;
A
#
# COMPACT_ATOMS: atom_id res chain seq x y z
N MET A 1 -10.59 45.91 -35.35
CA MET A 1 -10.74 44.48 -34.90
C MET A 1 -9.52 43.92 -34.11
N SER A 2 -8.57 44.72 -33.61
CA SER A 2 -7.31 44.18 -33.06
C SER A 2 -7.19 44.26 -31.50
N ARG A 3 -8.00 45.04 -30.82
CA ARG A 3 -7.87 45.17 -29.34
C ARG A 3 -8.71 44.17 -28.52
N PHE A 4 -9.79 43.64 -29.09
CA PHE A 4 -10.62 42.64 -28.43
C PHE A 4 -10.04 41.20 -28.43
N LEU A 5 -9.26 40.84 -29.45
CA LEU A 5 -8.64 39.53 -29.54
C LEU A 5 -7.45 39.36 -28.59
N LEU A 6 -6.69 40.40 -28.29
CA LEU A 6 -5.58 40.38 -27.35
C LEU A 6 -6.09 40.26 -25.88
N ALA A 7 -7.24 40.87 -25.56
CA ALA A 7 -7.82 40.76 -24.22
C ALA A 7 -8.41 39.37 -23.93
N LEU A 8 -8.95 38.65 -24.91
CA LEU A 8 -9.42 37.29 -24.77
C LEU A 8 -8.28 36.27 -24.57
N LEU A 9 -7.17 36.42 -25.30
CA LEU A 9 -6.01 35.56 -25.13
C LEU A 9 -5.34 35.73 -23.77
N SER A 10 -5.29 36.96 -23.22
CA SER A 10 -4.72 37.20 -21.89
C SER A 10 -5.58 36.68 -20.76
N LEU A 11 -6.92 36.65 -20.89
CA LEU A 11 -7.82 36.04 -19.89
C LEU A 11 -7.75 34.52 -19.92
N LEU A 12 -7.58 33.88 -21.07
CA LEU A 12 -7.41 32.42 -21.19
C LEU A 12 -6.07 31.96 -20.59
N CYS A 13 -4.97 32.68 -20.83
CA CYS A 13 -3.69 32.39 -20.16
C CYS A 13 -3.71 32.59 -18.65
N ALA A 14 -4.41 33.61 -18.14
CA ALA A 14 -4.50 33.88 -16.71
C ALA A 14 -5.36 32.82 -15.97
N ALA A 15 -6.42 32.34 -16.62
CA ALA A 15 -7.26 31.26 -16.07
C ALA A 15 -6.50 29.92 -16.00
N ASP A 16 -5.66 29.63 -16.98
CA ASP A 16 -4.84 28.41 -17.05
C ASP A 16 -3.72 28.44 -15.98
N VAL A 17 -3.07 29.58 -15.78
CA VAL A 17 -2.05 29.77 -14.73
C VAL A 17 -2.68 29.68 -13.33
N SER A 18 -3.90 30.19 -13.15
CA SER A 18 -4.63 30.07 -11.86
C SER A 18 -5.09 28.66 -11.58
N ALA A 19 -5.54 27.92 -12.60
CA ALA A 19 -5.88 26.51 -12.48
C ALA A 19 -4.65 25.64 -12.21
N GLN A 20 -3.54 25.91 -12.87
CA GLN A 20 -2.24 25.26 -12.62
C GLN A 20 -1.69 25.61 -11.23
N GLY A 21 -1.88 26.84 -10.76
CA GLY A 21 -1.52 27.27 -9.40
C GLY A 21 -2.34 26.52 -8.33
N LYS A 22 -3.66 26.47 -8.44
CA LYS A 22 -4.54 25.70 -7.57
C LYS A 22 -4.27 24.20 -7.63
N LEU A 23 -3.96 23.68 -8.80
CA LEU A 23 -3.55 22.28 -8.96
C LEU A 23 -2.20 22.01 -8.26
N ARG A 24 -1.22 22.90 -8.39
CA ARG A 24 0.05 22.83 -7.64
C ARG A 24 -0.16 22.91 -6.12
N GLU A 25 -1.05 23.76 -5.63
CA GLU A 25 -1.38 23.89 -4.21
C GLU A 25 -2.12 22.64 -3.67
N LEU A 26 -3.07 22.11 -4.44
CA LEU A 26 -3.68 20.80 -4.18
C LEU A 26 -2.67 19.63 -4.25
N LEU A 27 -1.65 19.79 -5.08
CA LEU A 27 -0.56 18.83 -5.26
C LEU A 27 0.51 18.95 -4.17
N ALA A 28 0.63 20.11 -3.52
CA ALA A 28 1.49 20.38 -2.37
C ALA A 28 0.72 20.21 -1.05
N ALA A 29 -0.20 19.25 -0.97
CA ALA A 29 -0.92 18.94 0.26
C ALA A 29 0.10 18.73 1.38
N LYS A 30 0.04 19.61 2.39
CA LYS A 30 0.86 19.51 3.59
C LYS A 30 0.75 18.10 4.16
N PRO A 31 1.85 17.48 4.59
CA PRO A 31 1.80 16.18 5.24
C PRO A 31 0.76 16.18 6.37
N PRO A 32 -0.02 15.09 6.54
CA PRO A 32 -0.92 14.98 7.69
C PRO A 32 -0.16 15.14 8.99
N GLU A 33 -0.86 15.56 10.04
CA GLU A 33 -0.27 15.77 11.36
C GLU A 33 0.50 14.53 11.85
N GLY A 34 1.69 14.78 12.41
CA GLY A 34 2.60 13.73 12.88
C GLY A 34 3.45 13.06 11.81
N PHE A 35 3.25 13.40 10.52
CA PHE A 35 4.08 12.89 9.44
C PHE A 35 5.14 13.91 9.00
N VAL A 36 6.34 13.41 8.72
CA VAL A 36 7.46 14.18 8.16
C VAL A 36 7.86 13.55 6.83
N GLU A 37 8.04 14.37 5.79
CA GLU A 37 8.60 13.89 4.53
C GLU A 37 10.10 13.61 4.71
N GLN A 38 10.51 12.42 4.33
CA GLN A 38 11.91 11.98 4.28
C GLN A 38 12.26 11.61 2.84
N SER A 39 13.55 11.65 2.52
CA SER A 39 14.01 11.33 1.17
C SER A 39 15.24 10.43 1.19
N TRP A 40 15.33 9.59 0.18
CA TRP A 40 16.44 8.69 -0.11
C TRP A 40 16.87 8.90 -1.56
N GLU A 41 18.17 8.82 -1.82
CA GLU A 41 18.68 8.76 -3.18
C GLU A 41 18.81 7.29 -3.60
N VAL A 42 18.14 6.93 -4.69
CA VAL A 42 18.11 5.57 -5.23
C VAL A 42 18.40 5.66 -6.72
N ASP A 43 19.52 5.10 -7.16
CA ASP A 43 20.00 5.15 -8.55
C ASP A 43 20.10 6.58 -9.12
N GLY A 44 20.56 7.54 -8.32
CA GLY A 44 20.64 8.96 -8.71
C GLY A 44 19.30 9.68 -8.78
N VAL A 45 18.21 9.04 -8.30
CA VAL A 45 16.86 9.64 -8.27
C VAL A 45 16.44 9.87 -6.82
N LYS A 46 16.06 11.11 -6.50
CA LYS A 46 15.48 11.44 -5.19
C LYS A 46 14.09 10.80 -5.09
N ARG A 47 13.92 9.90 -4.11
CA ARG A 47 12.66 9.26 -3.76
C ARG A 47 12.21 9.74 -2.39
N THR A 48 10.91 9.86 -2.16
CA THR A 48 10.36 10.37 -0.90
C THR A 48 9.37 9.42 -0.26
N ALA A 49 9.18 9.55 1.05
CA ALA A 49 8.09 8.95 1.80
C ALA A 49 7.65 9.87 2.93
N LEU A 50 6.39 9.79 3.33
CA LEU A 50 5.93 10.32 4.59
C LEU A 50 6.17 9.29 5.69
N VAL A 51 6.85 9.71 6.75
CA VAL A 51 7.20 8.86 7.88
C VAL A 51 6.58 9.44 9.15
N ARG A 52 5.92 8.57 9.92
CA ARG A 52 5.47 8.89 11.28
C ARG A 52 6.14 7.97 12.27
N VAL A 53 6.91 8.55 13.18
CA VAL A 53 7.51 7.86 14.33
C VAL A 53 6.57 8.06 15.52
N PRO A 54 6.10 6.99 16.21
CA PRO A 54 5.26 7.15 17.39
C PRO A 54 6.05 7.79 18.53
N ALA A 55 5.43 8.75 19.25
CA ALA A 55 6.11 9.53 20.28
C ALA A 55 6.31 8.75 21.61
N ASP A 56 5.32 7.92 21.99
CA ASP A 56 5.23 7.39 23.36
C ASP A 56 5.47 5.87 23.46
N VAL A 57 6.13 5.28 22.47
CA VAL A 57 6.42 3.84 22.46
C VAL A 57 7.79 3.56 23.04
N LYS A 58 7.83 2.78 24.11
CA LYS A 58 9.08 2.29 24.71
C LYS A 58 9.50 0.97 24.06
N GLY A 59 10.79 0.85 23.75
CA GLY A 59 11.35 -0.36 23.14
C GLY A 59 11.29 -0.40 21.60
N PRO A 60 11.60 -1.57 21.01
CA PRO A 60 11.64 -1.71 19.56
C PRO A 60 10.28 -1.54 18.91
N LEU A 61 10.23 -0.77 17.81
CA LEU A 61 9.02 -0.41 17.08
C LEU A 61 8.66 -1.48 16.05
N ALA A 62 7.36 -1.72 15.86
CA ALA A 62 6.89 -2.33 14.63
C ALA A 62 7.04 -1.33 13.47
N LEU A 63 7.21 -1.84 12.24
CA LEU A 63 7.40 -1.03 11.04
C LEU A 63 6.38 -1.43 9.97
N VAL A 64 5.61 -0.48 9.47
CA VAL A 64 4.58 -0.73 8.45
C VAL A 64 4.82 0.13 7.22
N PHE A 65 5.01 -0.51 6.07
CA PHE A 65 5.05 0.14 4.77
C PHE A 65 3.66 0.15 4.13
N CYS A 66 3.19 1.34 3.71
CA CYS A 66 1.84 1.59 3.20
C CYS A 66 1.91 2.13 1.77
N TRP A 67 1.61 1.31 0.76
CA TRP A 67 1.79 1.61 -0.67
C TRP A 67 0.49 2.09 -1.30
N HIS A 68 0.46 3.34 -1.79
CA HIS A 68 -0.73 3.90 -2.45
C HIS A 68 -1.06 3.18 -3.78
N GLY A 69 -2.29 3.33 -4.25
CA GLY A 69 -2.73 2.83 -5.55
C GLY A 69 -2.15 3.61 -6.72
N HIS A 70 -2.30 3.10 -7.96
CA HIS A 70 -1.86 3.79 -9.16
C HIS A 70 -2.53 5.17 -9.28
N GLY A 71 -1.79 6.20 -9.65
CA GLY A 71 -2.24 7.60 -9.66
C GLY A 71 -2.36 8.24 -8.27
N GLY A 72 -2.11 7.47 -7.20
CA GLY A 72 -2.22 7.94 -5.82
C GLY A 72 -1.00 8.74 -5.34
N ARG A 73 -1.10 9.24 -4.10
CA ARG A 73 -0.06 10.01 -3.42
C ARG A 73 0.10 9.57 -1.98
N SER A 74 1.33 9.62 -1.49
CA SER A 74 1.67 9.34 -0.08
C SER A 74 0.82 10.14 0.89
N ALA A 75 0.68 11.46 0.67
CA ALA A 75 -0.11 12.34 1.53
C ALA A 75 -1.62 11.99 1.53
N GLN A 76 -2.15 11.58 0.39
CA GLN A 76 -3.54 11.14 0.28
C GLN A 76 -3.77 9.82 1.03
N ALA A 77 -2.88 8.84 0.87
CA ALA A 77 -2.96 7.56 1.56
C ALA A 77 -2.81 7.76 3.09
N ALA A 78 -1.80 8.50 3.52
CA ALA A 78 -1.57 8.78 4.94
C ALA A 78 -2.73 9.55 5.60
N GLY A 79 -3.38 10.48 4.87
CA GLY A 79 -4.48 11.29 5.40
C GLY A 79 -5.85 10.62 5.35
N ARG A 80 -6.10 9.72 4.36
CA ARG A 80 -7.46 9.20 4.11
C ARG A 80 -7.70 7.78 4.59
N TRP A 81 -6.67 6.94 4.69
CA TRP A 81 -6.87 5.54 5.08
C TRP A 81 -7.19 5.34 6.55
N GLY A 82 -6.89 6.32 7.41
CA GLY A 82 -7.12 6.22 8.84
C GLY A 82 -6.12 5.27 9.55
N TYR A 83 -5.12 4.73 8.84
CA TYR A 83 -4.21 3.75 9.42
C TYR A 83 -3.41 4.31 10.60
N ALA A 84 -3.03 5.59 10.54
CA ALA A 84 -2.36 6.28 11.65
C ALA A 84 -3.23 6.39 12.92
N THR A 85 -4.55 6.34 12.78
CA THR A 85 -5.49 6.30 13.90
C THR A 85 -5.68 4.88 14.43
N ALA A 86 -5.76 3.90 13.54
CA ALA A 86 -5.93 2.48 13.88
C ALA A 86 -4.66 1.86 14.52
N ASP A 87 -3.48 2.37 14.12
CA ASP A 87 -2.19 1.95 14.70
C ASP A 87 -1.38 3.16 15.14
N LYS A 88 -1.38 3.41 16.45
CA LYS A 88 -0.63 4.52 17.08
C LYS A 88 0.78 4.14 17.51
N THR A 89 1.14 2.87 17.44
CA THR A 89 2.34 2.32 18.07
C THR A 89 3.44 1.95 17.09
N SER A 90 3.12 1.78 15.81
CA SER A 90 4.09 1.43 14.78
C SER A 90 4.72 2.68 14.14
N LEU A 91 5.97 2.53 13.69
CA LEU A 91 6.57 3.43 12.73
C LEU A 91 5.90 3.20 11.37
N LEU A 92 5.28 4.24 10.82
CA LEU A 92 4.53 4.16 9.56
C LEU A 92 5.32 4.85 8.45
N VAL A 93 5.38 4.21 7.29
CA VAL A 93 6.03 4.72 6.09
C VAL A 93 5.06 4.68 4.92
N PHE A 94 4.78 5.83 4.33
CA PHE A 94 3.95 5.99 3.13
C PHE A 94 4.83 6.49 1.99
N PRO A 95 5.44 5.60 1.19
CA PRO A 95 6.32 5.99 0.10
C PRO A 95 5.55 6.65 -1.04
N GLN A 96 6.26 7.49 -1.83
CA GLN A 96 5.74 8.08 -3.06
C GLN A 96 6.25 7.31 -4.28
N GLY A 97 5.32 6.81 -5.07
CA GLY A 97 5.60 6.15 -6.35
C GLY A 97 6.09 7.13 -7.42
N LEU A 98 6.76 6.61 -8.43
CA LEU A 98 7.14 7.35 -9.64
C LEU A 98 6.16 7.04 -10.79
N PRO A 99 6.15 7.83 -11.87
CA PRO A 99 5.44 7.50 -13.11
C PRO A 99 5.75 6.05 -13.53
N THR A 100 4.70 5.26 -13.73
CA THR A 100 4.79 3.80 -13.91
C THR A 100 3.69 3.33 -14.86
N VAL A 101 4.03 2.50 -15.81
CA VAL A 101 3.05 1.89 -16.71
C VAL A 101 2.08 1.00 -15.94
N SER A 102 0.78 1.22 -16.17
CA SER A 102 -0.28 0.33 -15.69
C SER A 102 -1.14 -0.13 -16.88
N PRO A 103 -1.06 -1.40 -17.30
CA PRO A 103 -1.78 -1.88 -18.47
C PRO A 103 -3.31 -1.68 -18.41
N LEU A 104 -3.87 -1.60 -17.19
CA LEU A 104 -5.31 -1.46 -16.97
C LEU A 104 -5.79 -0.01 -17.08
N VAL A 105 -5.00 0.97 -16.59
CA VAL A 105 -5.51 2.33 -16.38
C VAL A 105 -4.59 3.44 -16.88
N ASP A 106 -3.31 3.15 -17.19
CA ASP A 106 -2.32 4.13 -17.62
C ASP A 106 -1.22 3.48 -18.46
N LYS A 107 -1.54 3.23 -19.71
CA LYS A 107 -0.64 2.53 -20.65
C LYS A 107 0.63 3.32 -20.98
N GLU A 108 0.60 4.63 -20.79
CA GLU A 108 1.72 5.53 -21.08
C GLU A 108 2.60 5.78 -19.84
N GLY A 109 2.17 5.33 -18.67
CA GLY A 109 2.95 5.44 -17.44
C GLY A 109 3.15 6.87 -16.96
N ARG A 110 2.16 7.73 -17.10
CA ARG A 110 2.25 9.16 -16.73
C ARG A 110 1.99 9.39 -15.25
N MET A 111 1.28 8.45 -14.58
CA MET A 111 0.86 8.59 -13.21
C MET A 111 1.75 7.78 -12.25
N PRO A 112 1.90 8.22 -11.00
CA PRO A 112 2.71 7.51 -10.02
C PRO A 112 2.12 6.15 -9.68
N GLY A 113 2.99 5.16 -9.56
CA GLY A 113 2.64 3.78 -9.22
C GLY A 113 3.87 3.00 -8.80
N TRP A 114 3.72 1.69 -8.71
CA TRP A 114 4.74 0.73 -8.29
C TRP A 114 4.95 -0.29 -9.40
N GLN A 115 6.16 -0.80 -9.50
CA GLN A 115 6.50 -1.86 -10.46
C GLN A 115 5.52 -3.04 -10.35
N THR A 116 5.25 -3.68 -11.49
CA THR A 116 4.20 -4.70 -11.60
C THR A 116 4.72 -6.13 -11.74
N SER A 117 6.03 -6.29 -11.87
CA SER A 117 6.75 -7.57 -11.85
C SER A 117 8.11 -7.40 -11.19
N VAL A 118 8.80 -8.49 -10.92
CA VAL A 118 10.14 -8.46 -10.30
C VAL A 118 11.14 -7.70 -11.15
N THR A 119 11.01 -7.73 -12.47
CA THR A 119 11.95 -7.13 -13.42
C THR A 119 11.48 -5.81 -14.01
N SER A 120 10.17 -5.48 -13.91
CA SER A 120 9.66 -4.22 -14.46
C SER A 120 10.28 -3.01 -13.77
N GLU A 121 10.34 -1.88 -14.48
CA GLU A 121 10.95 -0.63 -14.00
C GLU A 121 12.40 -0.83 -13.48
N GLY A 122 13.09 -1.86 -13.98
CA GLY A 122 14.44 -2.22 -13.55
C GLY A 122 14.57 -2.58 -12.07
N GLY A 123 13.47 -2.86 -11.36
CA GLY A 123 13.48 -3.19 -9.94
C GLY A 123 13.66 -1.98 -9.00
N ARG A 124 13.44 -0.76 -9.50
CA ARG A 124 13.69 0.52 -8.77
C ARG A 124 12.92 0.63 -7.45
N ASP A 125 11.71 0.04 -7.37
CA ASP A 125 10.88 0.17 -6.17
C ASP A 125 11.29 -0.82 -5.09
N PHE A 126 11.88 -1.97 -5.44
CA PHE A 126 12.56 -2.84 -4.47
C PHE A 126 13.78 -2.15 -3.88
N ARG A 127 14.61 -1.47 -4.71
CA ARG A 127 15.77 -0.74 -4.19
C ARG A 127 15.38 0.43 -3.29
N LEU A 128 14.26 1.11 -3.59
CA LEU A 128 13.69 2.09 -2.67
C LEU A 128 13.32 1.43 -1.34
N PHE A 129 12.61 0.31 -1.37
CA PHE A 129 12.23 -0.43 -0.17
C PHE A 129 13.46 -0.81 0.66
N ASP A 130 14.46 -1.41 0.02
CA ASP A 130 15.70 -1.85 0.68
C ASP A 130 16.46 -0.66 1.32
N ALA A 131 16.54 0.47 0.60
CA ALA A 131 17.18 1.69 1.11
C ALA A 131 16.44 2.28 2.33
N MET A 132 15.11 2.37 2.26
CA MET A 132 14.29 2.82 3.39
C MET A 132 14.44 1.90 4.59
N LEU A 133 14.35 0.59 4.39
CA LEU A 133 14.44 -0.40 5.47
C LEU A 133 15.81 -0.32 6.16
N ALA A 134 16.89 -0.27 5.39
CA ALA A 134 18.25 -0.19 5.91
C ALA A 134 18.49 1.10 6.72
N ASP A 135 18.02 2.24 6.23
CA ASP A 135 18.15 3.53 6.90
C ASP A 135 17.30 3.61 8.18
N LEU A 136 16.04 3.17 8.10
CA LEU A 136 15.14 3.17 9.27
C LEU A 136 15.64 2.25 10.39
N LYS A 137 16.21 1.09 10.06
CA LYS A 137 16.85 0.20 11.04
C LYS A 137 18.11 0.82 11.70
N LYS A 138 18.83 1.69 11.00
CA LYS A 138 19.98 2.42 11.58
C LYS A 138 19.54 3.51 12.55
N ARG A 139 18.42 4.17 12.26
CA ARG A 139 17.94 5.33 13.03
C ARG A 139 17.00 4.99 14.17
N HIS A 140 16.35 3.84 14.11
CA HIS A 140 15.32 3.42 15.07
C HIS A 140 15.52 1.96 15.48
N ALA A 141 15.26 1.67 16.74
CA ALA A 141 15.18 0.29 17.22
C ALA A 141 13.92 -0.37 16.61
N ILE A 142 14.07 -1.13 15.53
CA ILE A 142 12.98 -1.85 14.87
C ILE A 142 12.93 -3.29 15.37
N ASP A 143 11.73 -3.76 15.74
CA ASP A 143 11.49 -5.18 15.98
C ASP A 143 11.35 -5.92 14.63
N GLU A 144 12.38 -6.67 14.25
CA GLU A 144 12.42 -7.41 12.97
C GLU A 144 11.33 -8.50 12.86
N ARG A 145 10.69 -8.83 13.97
CA ARG A 145 9.54 -9.74 13.98
C ARG A 145 8.23 -9.03 13.63
N ARG A 146 8.23 -7.71 13.57
CA ARG A 146 7.04 -6.88 13.35
C ARG A 146 7.24 -5.89 12.22
N ILE A 147 7.72 -6.38 11.06
CA ILE A 147 7.82 -5.61 9.81
C ILE A 147 6.71 -6.07 8.89
N TYR A 148 5.90 -5.14 8.39
CA TYR A 148 4.69 -5.41 7.63
C TYR A 148 4.65 -4.59 6.35
N SER A 149 3.96 -5.11 5.33
CA SER A 149 3.67 -4.41 4.09
C SER A 149 2.18 -4.44 3.80
N MET A 150 1.61 -3.29 3.48
CA MET A 150 0.23 -3.18 3.03
C MET A 150 0.07 -2.18 1.90
N GLY A 151 -1.01 -2.29 1.15
CA GLY A 151 -1.31 -1.31 0.13
C GLY A 151 -2.71 -1.43 -0.44
N HIS A 152 -3.02 -0.49 -1.34
CA HIS A 152 -4.27 -0.46 -2.08
C HIS A 152 -3.99 -0.64 -3.57
N SER A 153 -4.81 -1.46 -4.26
CA SER A 153 -4.77 -1.62 -5.72
C SER A 153 -3.36 -2.02 -6.23
N ASN A 154 -2.72 -1.21 -7.05
CA ASN A 154 -1.34 -1.41 -7.50
C ASN A 154 -0.35 -1.52 -6.31
N GLY A 155 -0.53 -0.74 -5.23
CA GLY A 155 0.28 -0.86 -4.01
C GLY A 155 0.04 -2.18 -3.25
N ALA A 156 -1.17 -2.73 -3.30
CA ALA A 156 -1.46 -4.05 -2.75
C ALA A 156 -0.79 -5.16 -3.58
N ALA A 157 -0.83 -5.05 -4.91
CA ALA A 157 -0.08 -5.95 -5.80
C ALA A 157 1.43 -5.86 -5.54
N PHE A 158 1.96 -4.66 -5.27
CA PHE A 158 3.37 -4.48 -4.90
C PHE A 158 3.71 -5.11 -3.55
N SER A 159 2.81 -5.10 -2.57
CA SER A 159 3.00 -5.84 -1.32
C SER A 159 3.14 -7.34 -1.55
N TYR A 160 2.40 -7.92 -2.49
CA TYR A 160 2.57 -9.31 -2.90
C TYR A 160 3.93 -9.55 -3.60
N LEU A 161 4.38 -8.62 -4.43
CA LEU A 161 5.71 -8.70 -5.04
C LEU A 161 6.84 -8.61 -4.00
N LEU A 162 6.68 -7.80 -2.97
CA LEU A 162 7.59 -7.73 -1.84
C LEU A 162 7.63 -9.04 -1.06
N TRP A 163 6.48 -9.67 -0.81
CA TRP A 163 6.45 -11.02 -0.21
C TRP A 163 7.27 -12.01 -1.04
N GLN A 164 7.10 -12.00 -2.36
CA GLN A 164 7.86 -12.88 -3.24
C GLN A 164 9.36 -12.60 -3.20
N ALA A 165 9.77 -11.32 -3.28
CA ALA A 165 11.16 -10.92 -3.47
C ALA A 165 11.96 -10.81 -2.15
N ARG A 166 11.26 -10.67 -1.00
CA ARG A 166 11.83 -10.45 0.34
C ARG A 166 11.03 -11.21 1.41
N PRO A 167 10.79 -12.53 1.23
CA PRO A 167 9.92 -13.31 2.12
C PRO A 167 10.42 -13.32 3.57
N GLU A 168 11.73 -13.20 3.77
CA GLU A 168 12.36 -13.20 5.10
C GLU A 168 12.13 -11.90 5.88
N VAL A 169 11.76 -10.81 5.21
CA VAL A 169 11.62 -9.50 5.86
C VAL A 169 10.29 -9.37 6.60
N PHE A 170 9.20 -9.75 5.95
CA PHE A 170 7.86 -9.43 6.45
C PHE A 170 7.32 -10.48 7.43
N ALA A 171 6.53 -10.01 8.39
CA ALA A 171 5.75 -10.85 9.29
C ALA A 171 4.35 -11.15 8.74
N ALA A 172 3.76 -10.19 8.04
CA ALA A 172 2.46 -10.33 7.39
C ALA A 172 2.26 -9.30 6.27
N ILE A 173 1.30 -9.58 5.37
CA ILE A 173 0.89 -8.73 4.25
C ILE A 173 -0.56 -8.30 4.40
N GLY A 174 -0.84 -7.02 4.12
CA GLY A 174 -2.18 -6.44 3.98
C GLY A 174 -2.46 -6.01 2.54
N SER A 175 -3.51 -6.53 1.94
CA SER A 175 -3.92 -6.20 0.57
C SER A 175 -5.33 -5.62 0.57
N VAL A 176 -5.53 -4.45 -0.03
CA VAL A 176 -6.87 -3.88 -0.27
C VAL A 176 -7.08 -3.72 -1.76
N ALA A 177 -8.10 -4.37 -2.31
CA ALA A 177 -8.46 -4.33 -3.73
C ALA A 177 -7.27 -4.65 -4.65
N GLY A 178 -6.40 -5.59 -4.27
CA GLY A 178 -5.23 -6.02 -5.03
C GLY A 178 -5.39 -7.41 -5.65
N SER A 179 -4.36 -7.87 -6.33
CA SER A 179 -4.28 -9.26 -6.78
C SER A 179 -2.84 -9.75 -6.82
N LEU A 180 -2.66 -11.02 -6.50
CA LEU A 180 -1.41 -11.73 -6.74
C LEU A 180 -1.28 -11.98 -8.24
N ARG A 181 -0.18 -11.56 -8.85
CA ARG A 181 0.04 -11.77 -10.29
C ARG A 181 0.60 -13.16 -10.55
N ALA A 182 0.32 -13.69 -11.75
CA ALA A 182 0.77 -15.04 -12.14
C ALA A 182 2.30 -15.13 -12.25
N GLU A 183 2.95 -14.04 -12.65
CA GLU A 183 4.41 -13.97 -12.71
C GLU A 183 4.97 -13.67 -11.31
N GLY A 184 5.63 -14.65 -10.74
CA GLY A 184 6.29 -14.47 -9.48
C GLY A 184 5.41 -14.80 -8.26
N ARG A 185 5.08 -16.07 -8.12
CA ARG A 185 4.37 -16.56 -6.94
C ARG A 185 5.32 -16.68 -5.76
N PRO A 186 4.93 -16.18 -4.57
CA PRO A 186 5.67 -16.47 -3.36
C PRO A 186 5.77 -17.98 -3.14
N SER A 187 6.90 -18.44 -2.60
CA SER A 187 7.15 -19.85 -2.32
C SER A 187 7.10 -20.20 -0.83
N THR A 188 7.14 -19.18 0.02
CA THR A 188 7.16 -19.31 1.49
C THR A 188 5.83 -18.86 2.08
N PRO A 189 5.23 -19.63 3.00
CA PRO A 189 4.02 -19.20 3.70
C PRO A 189 4.20 -17.88 4.44
N MET A 190 3.14 -17.04 4.43
CA MET A 190 3.11 -15.77 5.15
C MET A 190 1.67 -15.40 5.50
N PRO A 191 1.38 -14.94 6.72
CA PRO A 191 0.07 -14.44 7.08
C PRO A 191 -0.39 -13.31 6.15
N VAL A 192 -1.61 -13.40 5.65
CA VAL A 192 -2.20 -12.41 4.72
C VAL A 192 -3.59 -11.99 5.18
N ILE A 193 -3.87 -10.69 5.20
CA ILE A 193 -5.23 -10.16 5.18
C ILE A 193 -5.51 -9.54 3.82
N HIS A 194 -6.62 -9.92 3.18
CA HIS A 194 -7.05 -9.40 1.88
C HIS A 194 -8.46 -8.85 1.95
N ILE A 195 -8.61 -7.57 1.69
CA ILE A 195 -9.89 -6.87 1.68
C ILE A 195 -10.32 -6.64 0.24
N ALA A 196 -11.54 -7.03 -0.10
CA ALA A 196 -12.04 -7.04 -1.48
C ALA A 196 -13.46 -6.51 -1.60
N GLY A 197 -13.69 -5.69 -2.62
CA GLY A 197 -15.03 -5.29 -3.07
C GLY A 197 -15.59 -6.29 -4.08
N GLU A 198 -16.78 -6.83 -3.83
CA GLU A 198 -17.42 -7.79 -4.73
C GLU A 198 -17.85 -7.14 -6.05
N GLY A 199 -18.14 -5.82 -6.02
CA GLY A 199 -18.45 -5.01 -7.20
C GLY A 199 -17.25 -4.33 -7.86
N ASP A 200 -16.00 -4.72 -7.56
CA ASP A 200 -14.80 -4.08 -8.09
C ASP A 200 -14.70 -4.19 -9.63
N PRO A 201 -14.79 -3.08 -10.38
CA PRO A 201 -14.73 -3.09 -11.83
C PRO A 201 -13.30 -3.11 -12.39
N LEU A 202 -12.29 -2.74 -11.59
CA LEU A 202 -10.88 -2.62 -12.00
C LEU A 202 -10.08 -3.88 -11.70
N VAL A 203 -9.98 -4.25 -10.42
CA VAL A 203 -9.39 -5.52 -10.01
C VAL A 203 -10.53 -6.49 -9.74
N LYS A 204 -11.07 -7.04 -10.82
CA LYS A 204 -12.29 -7.87 -10.81
C LYS A 204 -12.28 -8.85 -9.65
N PHE A 205 -13.42 -8.98 -8.96
CA PHE A 205 -13.54 -9.87 -7.81
C PHE A 205 -13.12 -11.32 -8.11
N ALA A 206 -13.35 -11.80 -9.34
CA ALA A 206 -12.87 -13.11 -9.78
C ALA A 206 -11.33 -13.25 -9.69
N TRP A 207 -10.56 -12.19 -9.97
CA TRP A 207 -9.10 -12.20 -9.83
C TRP A 207 -8.66 -12.18 -8.36
N GLN A 208 -9.40 -11.44 -7.52
CA GLN A 208 -9.17 -11.43 -6.08
C GLN A 208 -9.49 -12.80 -5.46
N LYS A 209 -10.58 -13.46 -5.87
CA LYS A 209 -10.87 -14.85 -5.47
C LYS A 209 -9.78 -15.84 -5.90
N ALA A 210 -9.24 -15.70 -7.11
CA ALA A 210 -8.09 -16.51 -7.54
C ALA A 210 -6.86 -16.27 -6.67
N THR A 211 -6.67 -15.01 -6.21
CA THR A 211 -5.62 -14.67 -5.24
C THR A 211 -5.86 -15.36 -3.90
N PHE A 212 -7.10 -15.38 -3.37
CA PHE A 212 -7.42 -16.10 -2.13
C PHE A 212 -7.10 -17.58 -2.24
N ALA A 213 -7.50 -18.22 -3.35
CA ALA A 213 -7.20 -19.63 -3.59
C ALA A 213 -5.70 -19.91 -3.62
N GLU A 214 -4.93 -19.05 -4.30
CA GLU A 214 -3.47 -19.22 -4.37
C GLU A 214 -2.77 -18.97 -3.04
N VAL A 215 -3.15 -17.93 -2.29
CA VAL A 215 -2.62 -17.68 -0.93
C VAL A 215 -2.94 -18.86 -0.01
N ARG A 216 -4.16 -19.38 -0.04
CA ARG A 216 -4.53 -20.57 0.75
C ARG A 216 -3.67 -21.77 0.40
N ARG A 217 -3.42 -21.99 -0.89
CA ARG A 217 -2.56 -23.09 -1.37
C ARG A 217 -1.13 -22.93 -0.87
N ILE A 218 -0.53 -21.73 -1.01
CA ILE A 218 0.84 -21.45 -0.57
C ILE A 218 0.97 -21.63 0.95
N ASN A 219 0.01 -21.12 1.69
CA ASN A 219 0.01 -21.10 3.15
C ASN A 219 -0.48 -22.41 3.78
N GLY A 220 -0.95 -23.37 3.01
CA GLY A 220 -1.55 -24.60 3.53
C GLY A 220 -2.74 -24.31 4.43
N CYS A 221 -3.60 -23.36 4.03
CA CYS A 221 -4.78 -23.03 4.80
C CYS A 221 -5.87 -24.09 4.68
N ALA A 222 -6.72 -24.19 5.71
CA ALA A 222 -7.93 -25.00 5.70
C ALA A 222 -8.87 -24.61 4.53
N GLU A 223 -9.67 -25.58 4.07
CA GLU A 223 -10.67 -25.34 3.01
C GLU A 223 -11.81 -24.47 3.53
N GLU A 224 -12.25 -24.72 4.74
CA GLU A 224 -13.31 -23.98 5.40
C GLU A 224 -12.73 -22.87 6.27
N GLY A 225 -13.35 -21.68 6.18
CA GLY A 225 -13.04 -20.54 7.02
C GLY A 225 -14.04 -20.40 8.16
N ALA A 226 -13.64 -19.65 9.18
CA ALA A 226 -14.50 -19.28 10.30
C ALA A 226 -14.65 -17.74 10.37
N PRO A 227 -15.78 -17.21 10.90
CA PRO A 227 -15.91 -15.78 11.17
C PRO A 227 -14.74 -15.28 12.04
N TRP A 228 -14.08 -14.18 11.61
CA TRP A 228 -12.96 -13.60 12.35
C TRP A 228 -13.30 -12.24 12.96
N ALA A 229 -13.91 -11.36 12.17
CA ALA A 229 -14.30 -10.03 12.60
C ALA A 229 -15.41 -9.45 11.71
N LYS A 230 -16.09 -8.43 12.23
CA LYS A 230 -16.95 -7.55 11.45
C LYS A 230 -16.58 -6.10 11.80
N GLU A 231 -16.32 -5.28 10.76
CA GLU A 231 -15.98 -3.87 10.95
C GLU A 231 -16.76 -3.03 9.93
N GLY A 232 -17.80 -2.37 10.41
CA GLY A 232 -18.75 -1.66 9.55
C GLY A 232 -19.40 -2.59 8.52
N VAL A 233 -19.12 -2.35 7.23
CA VAL A 233 -19.64 -3.16 6.11
C VAL A 233 -18.72 -4.35 5.77
N LEU A 234 -17.56 -4.46 6.40
CA LEU A 234 -16.60 -5.52 6.16
C LEU A 234 -16.94 -6.76 6.98
N GLU A 235 -17.13 -7.88 6.32
CA GLU A 235 -17.29 -9.21 6.95
C GLU A 235 -16.01 -10.02 6.70
N ALA A 236 -15.31 -10.35 7.77
CA ALA A 236 -14.01 -11.00 7.69
C ALA A 236 -14.07 -12.47 8.13
N THR A 237 -13.49 -13.31 7.28
CA THR A 237 -13.37 -14.77 7.47
C THR A 237 -11.90 -15.14 7.57
N ILE A 238 -11.52 -15.94 8.58
CA ILE A 238 -10.18 -16.50 8.72
C ILE A 238 -10.13 -17.93 8.21
N TYR A 239 -9.11 -18.23 7.42
CA TYR A 239 -8.73 -19.58 7.00
C TYR A 239 -7.45 -19.96 7.74
N PRO A 240 -7.53 -20.78 8.80
CA PRO A 240 -6.36 -21.14 9.61
C PRO A 240 -5.37 -21.98 8.80
N SER A 241 -4.08 -21.84 9.13
CA SER A 241 -2.98 -22.60 8.52
C SER A 241 -2.20 -23.36 9.59
N ALA A 242 -1.92 -24.62 9.33
CA ALA A 242 -1.04 -25.42 10.16
C ALA A 242 0.41 -24.92 10.19
N GLN A 243 0.78 -24.07 9.23
CA GLN A 243 2.10 -23.44 9.12
C GLN A 243 2.18 -22.08 9.85
N GLY A 244 1.12 -21.68 10.59
CA GLY A 244 1.07 -20.39 11.28
C GLY A 244 0.90 -19.18 10.34
N ALA A 245 0.49 -19.41 9.08
CA ALA A 245 0.31 -18.39 8.06
C ALA A 245 -1.15 -18.32 7.56
N PRO A 246 -2.10 -17.86 8.37
CA PRO A 246 -3.51 -17.81 7.98
C PRO A 246 -3.77 -16.81 6.87
N LEU A 247 -4.85 -17.04 6.12
CA LEU A 247 -5.48 -16.03 5.28
C LEU A 247 -6.71 -15.48 5.99
N VAL A 248 -6.83 -14.17 6.09
CA VAL A 248 -8.09 -13.50 6.39
C VAL A 248 -8.58 -12.82 5.11
N THR A 249 -9.83 -13.08 4.72
CA THR A 249 -10.53 -12.33 3.68
C THR A 249 -11.58 -11.45 4.33
N ALA A 250 -11.65 -10.16 3.95
CA ALA A 250 -12.72 -9.26 4.38
C ALA A 250 -13.44 -8.71 3.15
N LEU A 251 -14.75 -8.92 3.06
CA LEU A 251 -15.54 -8.61 1.88
C LEU A 251 -16.52 -7.47 2.13
N HIS A 252 -16.80 -6.69 1.09
CA HIS A 252 -17.84 -5.67 1.05
C HIS A 252 -18.47 -5.61 -0.34
N GLY A 253 -19.75 -5.21 -0.44
CA GLY A 253 -20.48 -5.17 -1.70
C GLY A 253 -20.13 -4.01 -2.64
N ALA A 254 -19.26 -3.07 -2.22
CA ALA A 254 -18.88 -1.91 -3.04
C ALA A 254 -17.78 -2.24 -4.08
N GLY A 255 -17.27 -1.20 -4.75
CA GLY A 255 -16.30 -1.32 -5.85
C GLY A 255 -14.84 -1.27 -5.43
N HIS A 256 -14.03 -0.58 -6.27
CA HIS A 256 -12.58 -0.46 -6.14
C HIS A 256 -12.21 0.66 -5.16
N GLU A 257 -12.33 0.40 -3.88
CA GLU A 257 -12.10 1.42 -2.85
C GLU A 257 -11.27 0.90 -1.67
N TYR A 258 -10.72 1.82 -0.91
CA TYR A 258 -10.18 1.55 0.42
C TYR A 258 -11.34 1.70 1.42
N ALA A 259 -12.06 0.63 1.67
CA ALA A 259 -13.28 0.64 2.48
C ALA A 259 -13.00 1.08 3.92
N LYS A 260 -13.97 1.82 4.51
CA LYS A 260 -13.91 2.19 5.93
C LYS A 260 -13.87 0.92 6.80
N GLY A 261 -13.00 0.88 7.80
CA GLY A 261 -12.76 -0.30 8.64
C GLY A 261 -11.57 -1.14 8.18
N SER A 262 -11.07 -0.92 6.94
CA SER A 262 -9.91 -1.67 6.44
C SER A 262 -8.66 -1.51 7.31
N SER A 263 -8.39 -0.30 7.77
CA SER A 263 -7.22 -0.01 8.60
C SER A 263 -7.30 -0.68 9.96
N GLU A 264 -8.46 -0.70 10.57
CA GLU A 264 -8.72 -1.33 11.86
C GLU A 264 -8.48 -2.85 11.78
N LEU A 265 -9.02 -3.50 10.74
CA LEU A 265 -8.83 -4.94 10.52
C LEU A 265 -7.36 -5.27 10.22
N ILE A 266 -6.69 -4.50 9.36
CA ILE A 266 -5.27 -4.73 9.03
C ILE A 266 -4.39 -4.51 10.26
N ALA A 267 -4.60 -3.44 11.02
CA ALA A 267 -3.82 -3.16 12.23
C ALA A 267 -4.02 -4.24 13.31
N ARG A 268 -5.26 -4.75 13.47
CA ARG A 268 -5.53 -5.91 14.32
C ARG A 268 -4.79 -7.14 13.83
N PHE A 269 -4.91 -7.47 12.55
CA PHE A 269 -4.27 -8.62 11.94
C PHE A 269 -2.74 -8.59 12.12
N PHE A 270 -2.10 -7.46 11.89
CA PHE A 270 -0.66 -7.31 12.05
C PHE A 270 -0.21 -7.50 13.51
N ARG A 271 -0.97 -6.98 14.49
CA ARG A 271 -0.68 -7.21 15.92
C ARG A 271 -0.77 -8.70 16.32
N GLU A 272 -1.69 -9.44 15.71
CA GLU A 272 -1.90 -10.86 15.98
C GLU A 272 -0.86 -11.77 15.29
N HIS A 273 -0.12 -11.25 14.28
CA HIS A 273 0.79 -12.06 13.46
C HIS A 273 2.22 -11.51 13.40
N PRO A 274 2.94 -11.35 14.53
CA PRO A 274 4.38 -11.17 14.49
C PRO A 274 5.06 -12.48 14.06
N LYS A 275 6.30 -12.41 13.53
CA LYS A 275 7.10 -13.62 13.34
C LYS A 275 7.33 -14.33 14.67
N PRO A 276 7.45 -15.67 14.66
CA PRO A 276 7.84 -16.44 15.84
C PRO A 276 9.15 -15.91 16.46
N ALA A 277 9.29 -16.06 17.78
CA ALA A 277 10.60 -15.89 18.40
C ALA A 277 11.55 -16.98 17.85
N ARG A 278 12.74 -16.57 17.47
CA ARG A 278 13.79 -17.52 17.11
C ARG A 278 14.41 -18.13 18.33
#